data_27c2f75c578967005ff2981f546fdd14
#
_entry.id   27c2f75c578967005ff2981f546fdd14
#
_cell.length_a   1.000
_cell.length_b   1.000
_cell.length_c   1.000
_cell.angle_alpha   90.00
_cell.angle_beta   90.00
_cell.angle_gamma   90.00
#
_symmetry.space_group_name_H-M   'P 1'
#
loop_
_entity.id
_entity.type
_entity.pdbx_description
1 polymer ?
#
loop_
_entity_poly.entity_id
_entity_poly.type
_entity_poly.pdbx_seq_one_letter_code
_entity_poly.pdbx_strand_id
1 'polypeptide(L)'
;SLIVNTINKVIKNNEHPFKEDVQIRLTGQIALEHGEIVNAMESAKLSGSIAVIILLFVLVWGIRSPHQIAAIYISMFIGLTWTAAFAMSTVGQYNTISIIFLVMFIGLGVDFAVHLSLKYQELARSESQEAALTEASRSLGSALFLCGLTSAIGFLSFVPTPYRGLAEMGIISAGGMLIAVFVTLTFIPAFFS
;
A
#
# COMPACT_ATOMS: atom_id res chain seq x y z
N SER A 1 15.05 0.14 19.08
CA SER A 1 13.78 0.66 19.52
C SER A 1 13.51 0.45 21.01
N LEU A 2 13.74 -0.74 21.58
CA LEU A 2 13.56 -0.97 23.03
C LEU A 2 14.44 -0.02 23.87
N ILE A 3 15.69 0.16 23.46
CA ILE A 3 16.68 1.04 24.10
C ILE A 3 16.19 2.50 24.10
N VAL A 4 15.76 3.03 22.96
CA VAL A 4 15.28 4.42 22.85
C VAL A 4 14.03 4.63 23.70
N ASN A 5 13.09 3.70 23.69
CA ASN A 5 11.89 3.76 24.51
C ASN A 5 12.20 3.68 26.01
N THR A 6 13.19 2.84 26.41
CA THR A 6 13.62 2.75 27.81
C THR A 6 14.30 4.03 28.26
N ILE A 7 15.19 4.61 27.45
CA ILE A 7 15.88 5.87 27.76
C ILE A 7 14.86 7.01 27.85
N ASN A 8 13.91 7.13 26.89
CA ASN A 8 12.86 8.14 26.96
C ASN A 8 11.98 7.99 28.20
N LYS A 9 11.69 6.75 28.63
CA LYS A 9 10.95 6.46 29.85
C LYS A 9 11.73 6.88 31.10
N VAL A 10 13.03 6.66 31.12
CA VAL A 10 13.93 7.08 32.23
C VAL A 10 14.03 8.60 32.29
N ILE A 11 14.18 9.28 31.14
CA ILE A 11 14.22 10.76 31.07
C ILE A 11 12.90 11.34 31.58
N LYS A 12 11.77 10.74 31.21
CA LYS A 12 10.43 11.21 31.58
C LYS A 12 10.10 10.95 33.06
N ASN A 13 10.65 9.88 33.66
CA ASN A 13 10.40 9.50 35.05
C ASN A 13 11.38 10.12 36.05
N ASN A 14 12.53 10.65 35.60
CA ASN A 14 13.45 11.34 36.51
C ASN A 14 12.92 12.73 36.83
N GLU A 15 12.48 12.91 38.06
CA GLU A 15 12.12 14.20 38.64
C GLU A 15 13.39 14.98 38.95
N HIS A 16 13.96 15.65 37.99
CA HIS A 16 15.03 16.63 38.24
C HIS A 16 14.44 17.96 38.70
N PRO A 17 15.07 18.59 39.70
CA PRO A 17 14.63 19.89 40.25
C PRO A 17 14.67 21.04 39.24
N PHE A 18 15.27 20.84 38.07
CA PHE A 18 15.37 21.82 36.94
C PHE A 18 14.40 21.54 35.78
N LYS A 19 13.21 21.01 36.06
CA LYS A 19 12.23 20.57 35.06
C LYS A 19 11.76 21.67 34.08
N GLU A 20 11.88 22.94 34.43
CA GLU A 20 11.37 24.05 33.62
C GLU A 20 12.37 24.59 32.58
N ASP A 21 13.69 24.40 32.79
CA ASP A 21 14.71 25.06 31.96
C ASP A 21 15.56 24.10 31.09
N VAL A 22 15.47 22.78 31.26
CA VAL A 22 16.34 21.83 30.57
C VAL A 22 15.53 20.86 29.72
N GLN A 23 15.63 20.95 28.40
CA GLN A 23 15.11 19.98 27.47
C GLN A 23 16.19 18.95 27.12
N ILE A 24 16.05 17.73 27.65
CA ILE A 24 16.92 16.61 27.26
C ILE A 24 16.37 16.00 25.99
N ARG A 25 17.14 16.02 24.90
CA ARG A 25 16.81 15.38 23.63
C ARG A 25 17.84 14.30 23.30
N LEU A 26 17.34 13.12 22.99
CA LEU A 26 18.16 12.05 22.42
C LEU A 26 18.54 12.40 20.99
N THR A 27 19.84 12.29 20.67
CA THR A 27 20.37 12.47 19.33
C THR A 27 21.26 11.28 18.99
N GLY A 28 21.65 11.16 17.73
CA GLY A 28 22.43 10.06 17.20
C GLY A 28 21.62 9.23 16.20
N GLN A 29 22.31 8.49 15.35
CA GLN A 29 21.73 7.79 14.20
C GLN A 29 20.53 6.91 14.59
N ILE A 30 20.65 6.09 15.64
CA ILE A 30 19.60 5.17 16.07
C ILE A 30 18.35 5.92 16.59
N ALA A 31 18.54 7.05 17.29
CA ALA A 31 17.43 7.85 17.78
C ALA A 31 16.70 8.59 16.67
N LEU A 32 17.43 9.09 15.68
CA LEU A 32 16.89 9.73 14.50
C LEU A 32 16.12 8.74 13.62
N GLU A 33 16.70 7.59 13.29
CA GLU A 33 16.04 6.53 12.50
C GLU A 33 14.74 6.06 13.18
N HIS A 34 14.76 5.89 14.49
CA HIS A 34 13.55 5.52 15.24
C HIS A 34 12.48 6.61 15.17
N GLY A 35 12.87 7.89 15.35
CA GLY A 35 11.98 9.03 15.23
C GLY A 35 11.38 9.16 13.84
N GLU A 36 12.18 8.98 12.79
CA GLU A 36 11.71 8.99 11.40
C GLU A 36 10.68 7.89 11.12
N ILE A 37 10.93 6.66 11.57
CA ILE A 37 9.99 5.54 11.39
C ILE A 37 8.67 5.81 12.12
N VAL A 38 8.71 6.31 13.36
CA VAL A 38 7.50 6.62 14.14
C VAL A 38 6.70 7.72 13.45
N ASN A 39 7.35 8.82 13.04
CA ASN A 39 6.72 9.91 12.33
C ASN A 39 6.16 9.47 10.97
N ALA A 40 6.89 8.60 10.24
CA ALA A 40 6.41 8.03 8.99
C ALA A 40 5.16 7.16 9.19
N MET A 41 5.12 6.35 10.24
CA MET A 41 3.95 5.54 10.58
C MET A 41 2.72 6.38 10.95
N GLU A 42 2.89 7.46 11.73
CA GLU A 42 1.80 8.36 12.07
C GLU A 42 1.29 9.11 10.84
N SER A 43 2.21 9.62 10.01
CA SER A 43 1.88 10.27 8.74
C SER A 43 1.19 9.30 7.78
N ALA A 44 1.65 8.04 7.71
CA ALA A 44 1.06 7.00 6.88
C ALA A 44 -0.36 6.65 7.32
N LYS A 45 -0.63 6.58 8.63
CA LYS A 45 -2.00 6.37 9.14
C LYS A 45 -2.93 7.50 8.72
N LEU A 46 -2.51 8.75 8.90
CA LEU A 46 -3.31 9.89 8.53
C LEU A 46 -3.52 9.95 7.01
N SER A 47 -2.44 9.92 6.24
CA SER A 47 -2.49 10.00 4.78
C SER A 47 -3.25 8.80 4.17
N GLY A 48 -3.02 7.59 4.69
CA GLY A 48 -3.72 6.38 4.26
C GLY A 48 -5.21 6.45 4.55
N SER A 49 -5.61 6.96 5.73
CA SER A 49 -7.03 7.15 6.07
C SER A 49 -7.69 8.16 5.15
N ILE A 50 -7.02 9.28 4.88
CA ILE A 50 -7.52 10.31 3.95
C ILE A 50 -7.64 9.74 2.53
N ALA A 51 -6.62 8.99 2.07
CA ALA A 51 -6.63 8.36 0.76
C ALA A 51 -7.80 7.38 0.61
N VAL A 52 -8.06 6.53 1.61
CA VAL A 52 -9.19 5.59 1.63
C VAL A 52 -10.53 6.31 1.56
N ILE A 53 -10.70 7.42 2.29
CA ILE A 53 -11.95 8.20 2.29
C ILE A 53 -12.16 8.89 0.93
N ILE A 54 -11.12 9.53 0.38
CA ILE A 54 -11.20 10.16 -0.93
C ILE A 54 -11.50 9.12 -2.01
N LEU A 55 -10.83 7.98 -1.95
CA LEU A 55 -11.07 6.86 -2.86
C LEU A 55 -12.53 6.39 -2.79
N LEU A 56 -13.08 6.24 -1.58
CA LEU A 56 -14.49 5.87 -1.41
C LEU A 56 -15.42 6.86 -2.12
N PHE A 57 -15.17 8.16 -1.94
CA PHE A 57 -15.98 9.20 -2.59
C PHE A 57 -15.90 9.10 -4.12
N VAL A 58 -14.70 8.94 -4.67
CA VAL A 58 -14.48 8.79 -6.12
C VAL A 58 -15.16 7.53 -6.66
N LEU A 59 -15.04 6.39 -5.94
CA LEU A 59 -15.66 5.13 -6.35
C LEU A 59 -17.19 5.20 -6.31
N VAL A 60 -17.77 5.80 -5.27
CA VAL A 60 -19.23 6.00 -5.19
C VAL A 60 -19.74 6.86 -6.34
N TRP A 61 -18.99 7.88 -6.72
CA TRP A 61 -19.35 8.73 -7.87
C TRP A 61 -19.19 8.01 -9.21
N GLY A 62 -18.12 7.22 -9.39
CA GLY A 62 -17.78 6.55 -10.66
C GLY A 62 -18.54 5.23 -10.88
N ILE A 63 -18.55 4.34 -9.89
CA ILE A 63 -19.03 2.95 -10.07
C ILE A 63 -20.51 2.79 -9.72
N ARG A 64 -21.05 3.56 -8.78
CA ARG A 64 -22.46 3.55 -8.36
C ARG A 64 -23.03 2.20 -7.87
N SER A 65 -22.22 1.14 -7.80
CA SER A 65 -22.60 -0.18 -7.31
C SER A 65 -21.90 -0.48 -6.00
N PRO A 66 -22.62 -0.59 -4.86
CA PRO A 66 -21.99 -0.83 -3.57
C PRO A 66 -21.30 -2.19 -3.51
N HIS A 67 -21.81 -3.20 -4.23
CA HIS A 67 -21.19 -4.52 -4.31
C HIS A 67 -19.79 -4.47 -4.96
N GLN A 68 -19.66 -3.76 -6.08
CA GLN A 68 -18.38 -3.60 -6.75
C GLN A 68 -17.40 -2.75 -5.94
N ILE A 69 -17.87 -1.70 -5.28
CA ILE A 69 -17.05 -0.89 -4.37
C ILE A 69 -16.51 -1.76 -3.23
N ALA A 70 -17.35 -2.60 -2.63
CA ALA A 70 -16.91 -3.55 -1.60
C ALA A 70 -15.85 -4.52 -2.12
N ALA A 71 -16.03 -5.08 -3.32
CA ALA A 71 -15.06 -5.96 -3.95
C ALA A 71 -13.70 -5.28 -4.15
N ILE A 72 -13.69 -4.04 -4.64
CA ILE A 72 -12.48 -3.24 -4.83
C ILE A 72 -11.76 -3.02 -3.49
N TYR A 73 -12.48 -2.63 -2.44
CA TYR A 73 -11.88 -2.43 -1.12
C TYR A 73 -11.31 -3.71 -0.53
N ILE A 74 -12.05 -4.83 -0.61
CA ILE A 74 -11.58 -6.12 -0.10
C ILE A 74 -10.33 -6.56 -0.89
N SER A 75 -10.35 -6.43 -2.21
CA SER A 75 -9.20 -6.71 -3.07
C SER A 75 -7.98 -5.86 -2.69
N MET A 76 -8.17 -4.55 -2.44
CA MET A 76 -7.13 -3.64 -1.98
C MET A 76 -6.54 -4.09 -0.64
N PHE A 77 -7.37 -4.44 0.34
CA PHE A 77 -6.89 -4.88 1.65
C PHE A 77 -6.15 -6.22 1.58
N ILE A 78 -6.62 -7.16 0.76
CA ILE A 78 -5.92 -8.42 0.50
C ILE A 78 -4.55 -8.14 -0.14
N GLY A 79 -4.52 -7.32 -1.20
CA GLY A 79 -3.28 -6.95 -1.89
C GLY A 79 -2.29 -6.26 -0.96
N LEU A 80 -2.75 -5.32 -0.12
CA LEU A 80 -1.93 -4.62 0.85
C LEU A 80 -1.35 -5.57 1.91
N THR A 81 -2.19 -6.49 2.43
CA THR A 81 -1.77 -7.48 3.43
C THR A 81 -0.74 -8.45 2.84
N TRP A 82 -0.93 -8.92 1.62
CA TRP A 82 0.01 -9.80 0.94
C TRP A 82 1.32 -9.08 0.59
N THR A 83 1.24 -7.82 0.18
CA THR A 83 2.43 -6.99 -0.06
C THR A 83 3.20 -6.76 1.24
N ALA A 84 2.51 -6.52 2.35
CA ALA A 84 3.14 -6.39 3.66
C ALA A 84 3.81 -7.72 4.10
N ALA A 85 3.16 -8.86 3.91
CA ALA A 85 3.75 -10.17 4.18
C ALA A 85 4.97 -10.45 3.28
N PHE A 86 4.89 -10.11 1.99
CA PHE A 86 6.00 -10.22 1.05
C PHE A 86 7.19 -9.36 1.49
N ALA A 87 6.96 -8.12 1.89
CA ALA A 87 8.01 -7.23 2.38
C ALA A 87 8.72 -7.81 3.61
N MET A 88 7.97 -8.36 4.57
CA MET A 88 8.56 -9.00 5.75
C MET A 88 9.33 -10.28 5.41
N SER A 89 8.92 -11.03 4.40
CA SER A 89 9.59 -12.27 4.00
C SER A 89 10.87 -12.03 3.18
N THR A 90 10.95 -10.93 2.42
CA THR A 90 12.07 -10.63 1.51
C THR A 90 13.08 -9.68 2.11
N VAL A 91 12.63 -8.63 2.78
CA VAL A 91 13.47 -7.57 3.35
C VAL A 91 13.61 -7.72 4.87
N GLY A 92 12.60 -8.26 5.54
CA GLY A 92 12.62 -8.54 6.98
C GLY A 92 12.40 -7.31 7.88
N GLN A 93 12.38 -6.10 7.32
CA GLN A 93 12.16 -4.86 8.04
C GLN A 93 11.51 -3.80 7.16
N TYR A 94 10.82 -2.84 7.78
CA TYR A 94 10.33 -1.66 7.10
C TYR A 94 11.24 -0.48 7.37
N ASN A 95 11.59 0.25 6.34
CA ASN A 95 12.20 1.57 6.43
C ASN A 95 11.16 2.66 6.13
N THR A 96 11.49 3.91 6.38
CA THR A 96 10.62 5.07 6.15
C THR A 96 10.08 5.12 4.71
N ILE A 97 10.92 4.79 3.72
CA ILE A 97 10.56 4.83 2.30
C ILE A 97 9.57 3.70 1.95
N SER A 98 9.77 2.52 2.51
CA SER A 98 8.85 1.37 2.33
C SER A 98 7.46 1.64 2.92
N ILE A 99 7.39 2.36 4.05
CA ILE A 99 6.12 2.77 4.65
C ILE A 99 5.36 3.73 3.73
N ILE A 100 6.05 4.70 3.12
CA ILE A 100 5.46 5.64 2.16
C ILE A 100 4.89 4.88 0.96
N PHE A 101 5.60 3.86 0.47
CA PHE A 101 5.11 3.04 -0.64
C PHE A 101 3.80 2.31 -0.28
N LEU A 102 3.64 1.79 0.94
CA LEU A 102 2.39 1.14 1.35
C LEU A 102 1.18 2.08 1.23
N VAL A 103 1.37 3.38 1.51
CA VAL A 103 0.31 4.38 1.30
C VAL A 103 0.07 4.62 -0.20
N MET A 104 1.13 4.73 -1.01
CA MET A 104 1.00 4.86 -2.46
C MET A 104 0.33 3.64 -3.10
N PHE A 105 0.53 2.44 -2.53
CA PHE A 105 -0.09 1.20 -3.01
C PHE A 105 -1.62 1.26 -2.96
N ILE A 106 -2.21 2.03 -2.02
CA ILE A 106 -3.67 2.22 -1.95
C ILE A 106 -4.20 2.79 -3.29
N GLY A 107 -3.52 3.76 -3.88
CA GLY A 107 -3.90 4.29 -5.20
C GLY A 107 -3.55 3.34 -6.34
N LEU A 108 -2.28 2.97 -6.47
CA LEU A 108 -1.78 2.16 -7.58
C LEU A 108 -2.43 0.76 -7.66
N GLY A 109 -2.66 0.11 -6.51
CA GLY A 109 -3.26 -1.22 -6.48
C GLY A 109 -4.75 -1.22 -6.84
N VAL A 110 -5.46 -0.14 -6.49
CA VAL A 110 -6.88 -0.01 -6.80
C VAL A 110 -7.14 0.27 -8.27
N ASP A 111 -6.24 0.92 -8.98
CA ASP A 111 -6.41 1.27 -10.39
C ASP A 111 -6.73 0.04 -11.25
N PHE A 112 -6.06 -1.08 -11.03
CA PHE A 112 -6.33 -2.34 -11.74
C PHE A 112 -7.77 -2.84 -11.48
N ALA A 113 -8.19 -2.78 -10.23
CA ALA A 113 -9.52 -3.22 -9.80
C ALA A 113 -10.62 -2.31 -10.38
N VAL A 114 -10.39 -1.00 -10.41
CA VAL A 114 -11.32 -0.02 -10.99
C VAL A 114 -11.48 -0.25 -12.48
N HIS A 115 -10.37 -0.40 -13.23
CA HIS A 115 -10.44 -0.63 -14.68
C HIS A 115 -11.22 -1.92 -15.02
N LEU A 116 -10.96 -3.01 -14.30
CA LEU A 116 -11.68 -4.27 -14.50
C LEU A 116 -13.17 -4.13 -14.17
N SER A 117 -13.50 -3.45 -13.06
CA SER A 117 -14.88 -3.24 -12.63
C SER A 117 -15.67 -2.34 -13.59
N LEU A 118 -15.06 -1.28 -14.11
CA LEU A 118 -15.70 -0.41 -15.11
C LEU A 118 -15.95 -1.14 -16.42
N LYS A 119 -14.99 -1.96 -16.88
CA LYS A 119 -15.18 -2.76 -18.10
C LYS A 119 -16.26 -3.80 -17.93
N TYR A 120 -16.31 -4.46 -16.77
CA TYR A 120 -17.40 -5.35 -16.44
C TYR A 120 -18.77 -4.63 -16.47
N GLN A 121 -18.88 -3.42 -15.87
CA GLN A 121 -20.11 -2.63 -15.91
C GLN A 121 -20.55 -2.26 -17.33
N GLU A 122 -19.59 -1.94 -18.18
CA GLU A 122 -19.87 -1.61 -19.60
C GLU A 122 -20.53 -2.81 -20.30
N LEU A 123 -19.92 -3.99 -20.17
CA LEU A 123 -20.37 -5.21 -20.84
C LEU A 123 -21.66 -5.77 -20.23
N ALA A 124 -21.83 -5.70 -18.91
CA ALA A 124 -23.04 -6.16 -18.22
C ALA A 124 -24.33 -5.39 -18.58
N ARG A 125 -24.22 -4.30 -19.37
CA ARG A 125 -25.39 -3.60 -19.92
C ARG A 125 -26.01 -4.30 -21.11
N SER A 126 -25.22 -5.10 -21.85
CA SER A 126 -25.63 -5.75 -23.10
C SER A 126 -25.53 -7.26 -23.06
N GLU A 127 -24.83 -7.83 -22.09
CA GLU A 127 -24.54 -9.25 -21.97
C GLU A 127 -25.00 -9.80 -20.63
N SER A 128 -25.04 -11.13 -20.51
CA SER A 128 -25.25 -11.79 -19.22
C SER A 128 -24.04 -11.54 -18.28
N GLN A 129 -24.26 -11.62 -16.96
CA GLN A 129 -23.22 -11.36 -15.97
C GLN A 129 -21.98 -12.24 -16.19
N GLU A 130 -22.16 -13.51 -16.48
CA GLU A 130 -21.06 -14.48 -16.75
C GLU A 130 -20.29 -14.13 -18.02
N ALA A 131 -20.99 -13.80 -19.11
CA ALA A 131 -20.38 -13.41 -20.37
C ALA A 131 -19.60 -12.10 -20.24
N ALA A 132 -20.21 -11.09 -19.59
CA ALA A 132 -19.59 -9.80 -19.33
C ALA A 132 -18.31 -9.94 -18.49
N LEU A 133 -18.33 -10.81 -17.46
CA LEU A 133 -17.18 -11.04 -16.58
C LEU A 133 -16.04 -11.73 -17.33
N THR A 134 -16.37 -12.76 -18.11
CA THR A 134 -15.41 -13.50 -18.91
C THR A 134 -14.75 -12.60 -19.94
N GLU A 135 -15.54 -11.80 -20.67
CA GLU A 135 -15.03 -10.91 -21.70
C GLU A 135 -14.25 -9.73 -21.08
N ALA A 136 -14.68 -9.16 -19.97
CA ALA A 136 -13.91 -8.13 -19.26
C ALA A 136 -12.52 -8.65 -18.84
N SER A 137 -12.49 -9.84 -18.25
CA SER A 137 -11.24 -10.47 -17.80
C SER A 137 -10.32 -10.82 -18.99
N ARG A 138 -10.90 -11.29 -20.10
CA ARG A 138 -10.15 -11.64 -21.30
C ARG A 138 -9.58 -10.41 -22.02
N SER A 139 -10.39 -9.36 -22.17
CA SER A 139 -9.99 -8.15 -22.90
C SER A 139 -8.97 -7.30 -22.12
N LEU A 140 -9.11 -7.20 -20.81
CA LEU A 140 -8.22 -6.38 -19.98
C LEU A 140 -7.10 -7.17 -19.29
N GLY A 141 -7.22 -8.46 -19.13
CA GLY A 141 -6.25 -9.26 -18.33
C GLY A 141 -4.82 -9.10 -18.83
N SER A 142 -4.60 -9.18 -20.15
CA SER A 142 -3.26 -8.99 -20.73
C SER A 142 -2.73 -7.57 -20.56
N ALA A 143 -3.59 -6.56 -20.71
CA ALA A 143 -3.22 -5.15 -20.55
C ALA A 143 -2.86 -4.85 -19.10
N LEU A 144 -3.67 -5.30 -18.13
CA LEU A 144 -3.40 -5.12 -16.70
C LEU A 144 -2.12 -5.86 -16.28
N PHE A 145 -1.91 -7.08 -16.79
CA PHE A 145 -0.67 -7.81 -16.53
C PHE A 145 0.56 -7.08 -17.05
N LEU A 146 0.50 -6.57 -18.29
CA LEU A 146 1.58 -5.77 -18.88
C LEU A 146 1.84 -4.49 -18.08
N CYS A 147 0.79 -3.76 -17.68
CA CYS A 147 0.92 -2.57 -16.84
C CYS A 147 1.58 -2.89 -15.48
N GLY A 148 1.17 -3.96 -14.83
CA GLY A 148 1.78 -4.40 -13.58
C GLY A 148 3.24 -4.82 -13.76
N LEU A 149 3.55 -5.55 -14.83
CA LEU A 149 4.91 -5.99 -15.14
C LEU A 149 5.85 -4.81 -15.46
N THR A 150 5.41 -3.87 -16.28
CA THR A 150 6.21 -2.67 -16.60
C THR A 150 6.45 -1.80 -15.37
N SER A 151 5.44 -1.64 -14.52
CA SER A 151 5.59 -0.94 -13.25
C SER A 151 6.56 -1.68 -12.31
N ALA A 152 6.46 -3.01 -12.23
CA ALA A 152 7.38 -3.81 -11.41
C ALA A 152 8.84 -3.68 -11.91
N ILE A 153 9.07 -3.72 -13.24
CA ILE A 153 10.40 -3.49 -13.82
C ILE A 153 10.90 -2.09 -13.49
N GLY A 154 10.02 -1.08 -13.57
CA GLY A 154 10.35 0.30 -13.19
C GLY A 154 10.81 0.40 -11.75
N PHE A 155 10.13 -0.27 -10.80
CA PHE A 155 10.54 -0.31 -9.40
C PHE A 155 11.83 -1.12 -9.19
N LEU A 156 12.02 -2.24 -9.89
CA LEU A 156 13.26 -3.03 -9.81
C LEU A 156 14.49 -2.26 -10.30
N SER A 157 14.35 -1.22 -11.11
CA SER A 157 15.46 -0.37 -11.52
C SER A 157 16.15 0.35 -10.35
N PHE A 158 15.50 0.46 -9.19
CA PHE A 158 16.10 1.01 -7.97
C PHE A 158 16.98 0.01 -7.21
N VAL A 159 16.88 -1.29 -7.49
CA VAL A 159 17.62 -2.34 -6.75
C VAL A 159 19.14 -2.19 -6.82
N PRO A 160 19.75 -1.83 -7.97
CA PRO A 160 21.20 -1.67 -8.05
C PRO A 160 21.74 -0.38 -7.40
N THR A 161 20.89 0.45 -6.79
CA THR A 161 21.36 1.69 -6.15
C THR A 161 22.10 1.40 -4.85
N PRO A 162 23.13 2.20 -4.51
CA PRO A 162 23.87 2.04 -3.24
C PRO A 162 23.03 2.45 -2.02
N TYR A 163 21.90 3.12 -2.21
CA TYR A 163 21.02 3.54 -1.12
C TYR A 163 20.06 2.40 -0.76
N ARG A 164 20.35 1.71 0.34
CA ARG A 164 19.66 0.50 0.78
C ARG A 164 18.15 0.69 0.90
N GLY A 165 17.69 1.80 1.49
CA GLY A 165 16.25 2.06 1.65
C GLY A 165 15.49 2.14 0.34
N LEU A 166 16.11 2.69 -0.71
CA LEU A 166 15.53 2.79 -2.04
C LEU A 166 15.52 1.43 -2.76
N ALA A 167 16.60 0.64 -2.61
CA ALA A 167 16.66 -0.70 -3.15
C ALA A 167 15.61 -1.63 -2.52
N GLU A 168 15.45 -1.58 -1.20
CA GLU A 168 14.42 -2.33 -0.47
C GLU A 168 13.00 -1.91 -0.91
N MET A 169 12.73 -0.60 -1.04
CA MET A 169 11.48 -0.10 -1.58
C MET A 169 11.23 -0.64 -3.00
N GLY A 170 12.26 -0.68 -3.85
CA GLY A 170 12.16 -1.21 -5.21
C GLY A 170 11.67 -2.66 -5.25
N ILE A 171 12.22 -3.52 -4.39
CA ILE A 171 11.81 -4.93 -4.26
C ILE A 171 10.35 -5.04 -3.78
N ILE A 172 10.00 -4.31 -2.70
CA ILE A 172 8.66 -4.35 -2.11
C ILE A 172 7.62 -3.85 -3.11
N SER A 173 7.93 -2.75 -3.80
CA SER A 173 7.03 -2.14 -4.76
C SER A 173 6.79 -3.03 -5.98
N ALA A 174 7.85 -3.62 -6.51
CA ALA A 174 7.75 -4.54 -7.65
C ALA A 174 6.89 -5.77 -7.30
N GLY A 175 7.16 -6.40 -6.15
CA GLY A 175 6.35 -7.52 -5.67
C GLY A 175 4.89 -7.10 -5.41
N GLY A 176 4.68 -5.94 -4.81
CA GLY A 176 3.36 -5.37 -4.55
C GLY A 176 2.54 -5.17 -5.82
N MET A 177 3.14 -4.63 -6.89
CA MET A 177 2.45 -4.44 -8.18
C MET A 177 2.01 -5.77 -8.80
N LEU A 178 2.85 -6.80 -8.75
CA LEU A 178 2.49 -8.14 -9.25
C LEU A 178 1.38 -8.78 -8.40
N ILE A 179 1.45 -8.61 -7.07
CA ILE A 179 0.42 -9.06 -6.15
C ILE A 179 -0.90 -8.35 -6.43
N ALA A 180 -0.89 -7.03 -6.65
CA ALA A 180 -2.09 -6.26 -6.96
C ALA A 180 -2.79 -6.75 -8.23
N VAL A 181 -2.03 -6.99 -9.30
CA VAL A 181 -2.57 -7.56 -10.55
C VAL A 181 -3.14 -8.95 -10.31
N PHE A 182 -2.39 -9.80 -9.62
CA PHE A 182 -2.83 -11.18 -9.33
C PHE A 182 -4.14 -11.19 -8.54
N VAL A 183 -4.21 -10.41 -7.46
CA VAL A 183 -5.42 -10.30 -6.63
C VAL A 183 -6.58 -9.73 -7.44
N THR A 184 -6.35 -8.71 -8.25
CA THR A 184 -7.39 -8.12 -9.11
C THR A 184 -7.96 -9.14 -10.08
N LEU A 185 -7.10 -9.86 -10.81
CA LEU A 185 -7.53 -10.81 -11.84
C LEU A 185 -8.13 -12.11 -11.29
N THR A 186 -7.90 -12.43 -10.01
CA THR A 186 -8.45 -13.63 -9.37
C THR A 186 -9.64 -13.31 -8.48
N PHE A 187 -9.49 -12.35 -7.57
CA PHE A 187 -10.48 -12.07 -6.54
C PHE A 187 -11.71 -11.32 -7.10
N ILE A 188 -11.53 -10.31 -7.96
CA ILE A 188 -12.66 -9.53 -8.48
C ILE A 188 -13.60 -10.40 -9.33
N PRO A 189 -13.13 -11.22 -10.29
CA PRO A 189 -13.99 -12.14 -11.00
C PRO A 189 -14.71 -13.13 -10.07
N ALA A 190 -14.00 -13.69 -9.10
CA ALA A 190 -14.61 -14.61 -8.14
C ALA A 190 -15.67 -13.96 -7.24
N PHE A 191 -15.55 -12.66 -6.98
CA PHE A 191 -16.52 -11.92 -6.18
C PHE A 191 -17.78 -11.50 -6.98
N PHE A 192 -17.65 -11.34 -8.29
CA PHE A 192 -18.77 -10.97 -9.17
C PHE A 192 -19.53 -12.19 -9.73
N SER A 193 -18.92 -13.39 -9.65
CA SER A 193 -19.54 -14.67 -10.01
C SER A 193 -20.57 -15.10 -8.98
#